data_33d88bf24dfc266f894df04debb53b21
#
_entry.id   33d88bf24dfc266f894df04debb53b21
#
_cell.length_a   1.000
_cell.length_b   1.000
_cell.length_c   1.000
_cell.angle_alpha   90.00
_cell.angle_beta   90.00
_cell.angle_gamma   90.00
#
_symmetry.space_group_name_H-M   'P 1'
#
loop_
_entity.id
_entity.type
_entity.pdbx_description
1 polymer ?
#
loop_
_entity_poly.entity_id
_entity_poly.type
_entity_poly.pdbx_seq_one_letter_code
_entity_poly.pdbx_strand_id
1 'polypeptide(L)'
;LSTASVSLAYGEHSQRLAANLLVLQGDLRQLLETEFTDIHRNSLSLRIEEKLGLLALLVRSAIEQNPVSNTHNPEEFGQLLFLFDSSELKPLLTKLESLSRKYPLILSPVLQSTFSPVFFKKAEQMHLRLCAGCHSGAMAENALPAFNLFRQSRSISRMEFAARMLTGLRGDQLTSLQNPLTDAELSALISFYRNADHAVSK
;
A
#
# COMPACT_ATOMS: atom_id res chain seq x y z
N LEU A 1 11.38 32.83 19.08
CA LEU A 1 11.84 32.28 17.80
C LEU A 1 11.06 31.01 17.55
N SER A 2 9.94 31.12 16.81
CA SER A 2 9.08 30.02 16.41
C SER A 2 9.77 29.31 15.27
N THR A 3 10.28 28.10 15.50
CA THR A 3 10.68 27.18 14.44
C THR A 3 9.42 26.68 13.76
N ALA A 4 9.06 27.33 12.66
CA ALA A 4 8.08 26.78 11.74
C ALA A 4 8.62 25.44 11.27
N SER A 5 8.02 24.34 11.76
CA SER A 5 8.19 23.02 11.20
C SER A 5 7.74 23.12 9.75
N VAL A 6 8.68 23.12 8.83
CA VAL A 6 8.41 22.90 7.42
C VAL A 6 7.91 21.46 7.34
N SER A 7 6.62 21.26 7.52
CA SER A 7 5.93 20.10 7.03
C SER A 7 6.12 20.18 5.52
N LEU A 8 7.14 19.47 5.02
CA LEU A 8 7.20 19.12 3.62
C LEU A 8 5.88 18.40 3.34
N ALA A 9 4.94 19.13 2.79
CA ALA A 9 3.68 18.58 2.31
C ALA A 9 4.05 17.64 1.16
N TYR A 10 4.40 16.42 1.52
CA TYR A 10 4.53 15.32 0.57
C TYR A 10 3.13 15.19 -0.05
N GLY A 11 3.00 15.63 -1.29
CA GLY A 11 1.71 15.67 -1.95
C GLY A 11 1.07 14.27 -1.98
N GLU A 12 -0.23 14.20 -2.04
CA GLU A 12 -0.99 12.94 -2.06
C GLU A 12 -0.46 11.96 -3.12
N HIS A 13 -0.13 12.46 -4.31
CA HIS A 13 0.40 11.64 -5.40
C HIS A 13 1.80 11.08 -5.10
N SER A 14 2.65 11.82 -4.41
CA SER A 14 3.96 11.32 -3.96
C SER A 14 3.80 10.23 -2.91
N GLN A 15 2.85 10.35 -1.99
CA GLN A 15 2.54 9.29 -1.02
C GLN A 15 1.97 8.05 -1.70
N ARG A 16 1.10 8.21 -2.68
CA ARG A 16 0.55 7.11 -3.47
C ARG A 16 1.62 6.39 -4.28
N LEU A 17 2.53 7.14 -4.90
CA LEU A 17 3.69 6.59 -5.60
C LEU A 17 4.52 5.74 -4.65
N ALA A 18 4.94 6.31 -3.51
CA ALA A 18 5.75 5.61 -2.51
C ALA A 18 5.05 4.36 -1.94
N ALA A 19 3.75 4.44 -1.68
CA ALA A 19 2.96 3.30 -1.22
C ALA A 19 2.88 2.19 -2.28
N ASN A 20 2.66 2.53 -3.56
CA ASN A 20 2.63 1.54 -4.64
C ASN A 20 4.00 0.87 -4.85
N LEU A 21 5.11 1.59 -4.69
CA LEU A 21 6.45 1.00 -4.73
C LEU A 21 6.64 -0.08 -3.65
N LEU A 22 6.19 0.17 -2.42
CA LEU A 22 6.26 -0.81 -1.33
C LEU A 22 5.36 -2.02 -1.57
N VAL A 23 4.13 -1.79 -2.06
CA VAL A 23 3.20 -2.88 -2.39
C VAL A 23 3.77 -3.75 -3.51
N LEU A 24 4.32 -3.15 -4.57
CA LEU A 24 4.96 -3.88 -5.67
C LEU A 24 6.13 -4.74 -5.20
N GLN A 25 6.97 -4.23 -4.30
CA GLN A 25 8.05 -5.03 -3.71
C GLN A 25 7.51 -6.25 -2.95
N GLY A 26 6.48 -6.07 -2.14
CA GLY A 26 5.84 -7.16 -1.40
C GLY A 26 5.22 -8.20 -2.33
N ASP A 27 4.50 -7.76 -3.36
CA ASP A 27 3.87 -8.63 -4.35
C ASP A 27 4.94 -9.40 -5.15
N LEU A 28 6.02 -8.74 -5.53
CA LEU A 28 7.11 -9.36 -6.28
C LEU A 28 7.90 -10.37 -5.44
N ARG A 29 8.14 -10.09 -4.15
CA ARG A 29 8.72 -11.07 -3.23
C ARG A 29 7.82 -12.30 -3.11
N GLN A 30 6.51 -12.11 -2.96
CA GLN A 30 5.57 -13.24 -2.96
C GLN A 30 5.67 -14.05 -4.24
N LEU A 31 5.74 -13.42 -5.41
CA LEU A 31 5.86 -14.10 -6.69
C LEU A 31 7.15 -14.93 -6.81
N LEU A 32 8.24 -14.45 -6.19
CA LEU A 32 9.56 -15.11 -6.21
C LEU A 32 9.69 -16.23 -5.18
N GLU A 33 9.08 -16.09 -4.00
CA GLU A 33 9.36 -16.91 -2.82
C GLU A 33 8.26 -17.95 -2.53
N THR A 34 7.05 -17.75 -3.07
CA THR A 34 5.89 -18.60 -2.76
C THR A 34 5.56 -19.53 -3.92
N GLU A 35 5.34 -20.79 -3.60
CA GLU A 35 4.72 -21.73 -4.55
C GLU A 35 3.23 -21.43 -4.64
N PHE A 36 2.82 -20.98 -5.80
CA PHE A 36 1.43 -20.72 -6.13
C PHE A 36 0.89 -21.72 -7.16
N THR A 37 -0.41 -21.93 -7.15
CA THR A 37 -1.10 -22.49 -8.31
C THR A 37 -0.95 -21.52 -9.50
N ASP A 38 -1.03 -22.04 -10.72
CA ASP A 38 -0.92 -21.22 -11.93
C ASP A 38 -1.94 -20.06 -11.94
N ILE A 39 -3.15 -20.31 -11.47
CA ILE A 39 -4.21 -19.30 -11.39
C ILE A 39 -3.79 -18.15 -10.45
N HIS A 40 -3.28 -18.46 -9.26
CA HIS A 40 -2.85 -17.44 -8.32
C HIS A 40 -1.62 -16.67 -8.82
N ARG A 41 -0.66 -17.39 -9.43
CA ARG A 41 0.53 -16.80 -10.03
C ARG A 41 0.16 -15.82 -11.13
N ASN A 42 -0.70 -16.22 -12.07
CA ASN A 42 -1.16 -15.37 -13.15
C ASN A 42 -1.91 -14.13 -12.65
N SER A 43 -2.80 -14.30 -11.67
CA SER A 43 -3.56 -13.19 -11.08
C SER A 43 -2.66 -12.21 -10.33
N LEU A 44 -1.62 -12.69 -9.65
CA LEU A 44 -0.62 -11.85 -9.00
C LEU A 44 0.23 -11.12 -10.03
N SER A 45 0.64 -11.79 -11.10
CA SER A 45 1.38 -11.18 -12.20
C SER A 45 0.61 -10.05 -12.87
N LEU A 46 -0.67 -10.25 -13.19
CA LEU A 46 -1.56 -9.21 -13.74
C LEU A 46 -1.67 -8.00 -12.80
N ARG A 47 -1.80 -8.25 -11.50
CA ARG A 47 -1.83 -7.15 -10.50
C ARG A 47 -0.52 -6.36 -10.45
N ILE A 48 0.61 -7.03 -10.56
CA ILE A 48 1.93 -6.38 -10.61
C ILE A 48 2.03 -5.53 -11.88
N GLU A 49 1.67 -6.08 -13.04
CA GLU A 49 1.69 -5.39 -14.33
C GLU A 49 0.83 -4.11 -14.30
N GLU A 50 -0.43 -4.22 -13.84
CA GLU A 50 -1.32 -3.06 -13.68
C GLU A 50 -0.72 -1.97 -12.79
N LYS A 51 -0.11 -2.36 -11.68
CA LYS A 51 0.52 -1.41 -10.76
C LYS A 51 1.79 -0.78 -11.33
N LEU A 52 2.58 -1.53 -12.08
CA LEU A 52 3.73 -0.97 -12.79
C LEU A 52 3.30 0.07 -13.82
N GLY A 53 2.23 -0.20 -14.57
CA GLY A 53 1.63 0.77 -15.51
C GLY A 53 1.13 2.03 -14.80
N LEU A 54 0.56 1.90 -13.61
CA LEU A 54 0.09 3.03 -12.81
C LEU A 54 1.21 3.95 -12.32
N LEU A 55 2.43 3.43 -12.10
CA LEU A 55 3.53 4.24 -11.59
C LEU A 55 3.88 5.43 -12.49
N ALA A 56 3.85 5.26 -13.81
CA ALA A 56 4.14 6.34 -14.76
C ALA A 56 3.16 7.51 -14.61
N LEU A 57 1.86 7.20 -14.39
CA LEU A 57 0.84 8.22 -14.13
C LEU A 57 1.08 8.91 -12.78
N LEU A 58 1.36 8.15 -11.72
CA LEU A 58 1.59 8.68 -10.38
C LEU A 58 2.81 9.59 -10.31
N VAL A 59 3.89 9.24 -11.02
CA VAL A 59 5.09 10.09 -11.12
C VAL A 59 4.75 11.43 -11.77
N ARG A 60 4.01 11.40 -12.89
CA ARG A 60 3.59 12.63 -13.59
C ARG A 60 2.73 13.50 -12.69
N SER A 61 1.72 12.91 -12.04
CA SER A 61 0.84 13.63 -11.13
C SER A 61 1.58 14.19 -9.91
N ALA A 62 2.58 13.48 -9.39
CA ALA A 62 3.43 13.98 -8.30
C ALA A 62 4.28 15.19 -8.72
N ILE A 63 4.78 15.20 -9.94
CA ILE A 63 5.52 16.35 -10.51
C ILE A 63 4.57 17.55 -10.70
N GLU A 64 3.40 17.33 -11.25
CA GLU A 64 2.40 18.39 -11.46
C GLU A 64 1.91 19.00 -10.14
N GLN A 65 1.76 18.18 -9.11
CA GLN A 65 1.35 18.64 -7.78
C GLN A 65 2.41 19.50 -7.08
N ASN A 66 3.69 19.27 -7.35
CA ASN A 66 4.78 20.02 -6.73
C ASN A 66 5.91 20.34 -7.73
N PRO A 67 5.68 21.25 -8.68
CA PRO A 67 6.62 21.56 -9.74
C PRO A 67 7.95 22.18 -9.24
N VAL A 68 7.94 22.78 -8.05
CA VAL A 68 9.14 23.41 -7.47
C VAL A 68 10.08 22.38 -6.83
N SER A 69 9.54 21.28 -6.37
CA SER A 69 10.28 20.19 -5.68
C SER A 69 10.79 19.12 -6.64
N ASN A 70 11.17 19.41 -7.83
CA ASN A 70 11.53 18.51 -8.95
C ASN A 70 12.40 17.27 -8.56
N THR A 71 11.94 16.52 -7.56
CA THR A 71 12.63 15.34 -7.01
C THR A 71 12.29 14.06 -7.77
N HIS A 72 11.21 14.07 -8.56
CA HIS A 72 10.73 12.89 -9.28
C HIS A 72 11.26 12.91 -10.73
N ASN A 73 11.89 11.81 -11.14
CA ASN A 73 12.36 11.62 -12.52
C ASN A 73 11.58 10.47 -13.18
N PRO A 74 10.72 10.75 -14.18
CA PRO A 74 9.95 9.71 -14.88
C PRO A 74 10.79 8.65 -15.56
N GLU A 75 11.99 9.00 -16.04
CA GLU A 75 12.89 8.08 -16.74
C GLU A 75 13.33 6.90 -15.86
N GLU A 76 13.40 7.10 -14.54
CA GLU A 76 13.78 6.06 -13.60
C GLU A 76 12.77 4.90 -13.54
N PHE A 77 11.54 5.15 -13.97
CA PHE A 77 10.45 4.18 -14.00
C PHE A 77 10.27 3.50 -15.34
N GLY A 78 10.89 4.05 -16.41
CA GLY A 78 10.70 3.58 -17.79
C GLY A 78 11.11 2.14 -18.05
N GLN A 79 12.04 1.59 -17.27
CA GLN A 79 12.53 0.21 -17.44
C GLN A 79 11.75 -0.85 -16.66
N LEU A 80 10.83 -0.47 -15.77
CA LEU A 80 10.21 -1.42 -14.85
C LEU A 80 9.32 -2.44 -15.57
N LEU A 81 8.49 -1.98 -16.50
CA LEU A 81 7.65 -2.87 -17.31
C LEU A 81 8.50 -3.79 -18.17
N PHE A 82 9.55 -3.26 -18.82
CA PHE A 82 10.46 -4.07 -19.64
C PHE A 82 11.11 -5.21 -18.82
N LEU A 83 11.57 -4.92 -17.59
CA LEU A 83 12.13 -5.93 -16.70
C LEU A 83 11.10 -6.99 -16.32
N PHE A 84 9.86 -6.60 -16.12
CA PHE A 84 8.78 -7.51 -15.82
C PHE A 84 8.45 -8.41 -17.01
N ASP A 85 8.25 -7.85 -18.20
CA ASP A 85 7.94 -8.55 -19.44
C ASP A 85 9.07 -9.52 -19.85
N SER A 86 10.30 -9.14 -19.58
CA SER A 86 11.49 -9.99 -19.81
C SER A 86 11.68 -11.07 -18.74
N SER A 87 10.77 -11.15 -17.76
CA SER A 87 10.87 -12.07 -16.61
C SER A 87 12.12 -11.85 -15.73
N GLU A 88 12.72 -10.68 -15.78
CA GLU A 88 13.86 -10.29 -14.96
C GLU A 88 13.43 -9.82 -13.57
N LEU A 89 12.73 -10.71 -12.81
CA LEU A 89 12.06 -10.37 -11.57
C LEU A 89 13.01 -9.94 -10.44
N LYS A 90 14.20 -10.53 -10.34
CA LYS A 90 15.20 -10.12 -9.33
C LYS A 90 15.79 -8.73 -9.60
N PRO A 91 16.25 -8.40 -10.84
CA PRO A 91 16.61 -7.04 -11.23
C PRO A 91 15.49 -6.03 -10.99
N LEU A 92 14.23 -6.38 -11.33
CA LEU A 92 13.08 -5.56 -11.07
C LEU A 92 12.91 -5.26 -9.57
N LEU A 93 13.01 -6.28 -8.69
CA LEU A 93 12.93 -6.10 -7.25
C LEU A 93 14.01 -5.15 -6.74
N THR A 94 15.25 -5.33 -7.17
CA THR A 94 16.39 -4.45 -6.82
C THR A 94 16.11 -3.01 -7.24
N LYS A 95 15.57 -2.80 -8.43
CA LYS A 95 15.22 -1.45 -8.92
C LYS A 95 14.08 -0.83 -8.10
N LEU A 96 13.03 -1.58 -7.78
CA LEU A 96 11.93 -1.12 -6.91
C LEU A 96 12.43 -0.74 -5.51
N GLU A 97 13.33 -1.52 -4.93
CA GLU A 97 13.95 -1.21 -3.63
C GLU A 97 14.78 0.07 -3.68
N SER A 98 15.53 0.29 -4.76
CA SER A 98 16.26 1.53 -4.99
C SER A 98 15.33 2.74 -5.08
N LEU A 99 14.24 2.61 -5.85
CA LEU A 99 13.23 3.65 -5.98
C LEU A 99 12.53 3.95 -4.66
N SER A 100 12.20 2.94 -3.86
CA SER A 100 11.59 3.16 -2.54
C SER A 100 12.51 3.86 -1.54
N ARG A 101 13.82 3.65 -1.64
CA ARG A 101 14.78 4.43 -0.84
C ARG A 101 14.84 5.89 -1.29
N LYS A 102 14.71 6.13 -2.59
CA LYS A 102 14.72 7.49 -3.15
C LYS A 102 13.40 8.22 -2.94
N TYR A 103 12.29 7.51 -3.01
CA TYR A 103 10.92 8.01 -2.83
C TYR A 103 10.26 7.31 -1.64
N PRO A 104 10.69 7.61 -0.40
CA PRO A 104 10.22 6.91 0.79
C PRO A 104 8.76 7.24 1.09
N LEU A 105 8.00 6.24 1.55
CA LEU A 105 6.68 6.49 2.11
C LEU A 105 6.83 7.19 3.46
N ILE A 106 6.35 8.42 3.54
CA ILE A 106 6.32 9.21 4.78
C ILE A 106 4.89 9.17 5.32
N LEU A 107 4.67 8.37 6.35
CA LEU A 107 3.39 8.34 7.03
C LEU A 107 3.20 9.62 7.83
N SER A 108 2.00 10.21 7.78
CA SER A 108 1.66 11.35 8.64
C SER A 108 1.82 10.97 10.12
N PRO A 109 2.05 11.93 11.03
CA PRO A 109 2.13 11.66 12.46
C PRO A 109 0.89 10.92 13.00
N VAL A 110 -0.27 11.17 12.41
CA VAL A 110 -1.52 10.47 12.74
C VAL A 110 -1.43 8.98 12.40
N LEU A 111 -0.89 8.64 11.22
CA LEU A 111 -0.69 7.25 10.81
C LEU A 111 0.43 6.54 11.59
N GLN A 112 1.32 7.30 12.21
CA GLN A 112 2.37 6.77 13.09
C GLN A 112 1.88 6.56 14.53
N SER A 113 0.75 7.17 14.91
CA SER A 113 0.25 7.13 16.28
C SER A 113 -0.05 5.69 16.71
N THR A 114 0.21 5.43 17.99
CA THR A 114 0.00 4.14 18.62
C THR A 114 -1.42 4.03 19.16
N PHE A 115 -1.80 2.79 19.42
CA PHE A 115 -3.06 2.31 19.95
C PHE A 115 -3.73 3.27 20.96
N SER A 116 -5.01 3.59 20.69
CA SER A 116 -5.93 4.18 21.65
C SER A 116 -7.19 3.31 21.77
N PRO A 117 -7.64 2.93 22.98
CA PRO A 117 -8.82 2.09 23.18
C PRO A 117 -10.11 2.67 22.57
N VAL A 118 -10.21 4.01 22.52
CA VAL A 118 -11.38 4.69 21.95
C VAL A 118 -11.47 4.44 20.43
N PHE A 119 -10.34 4.42 19.74
CA PHE A 119 -10.31 4.16 18.30
C PHE A 119 -10.48 2.68 17.95
N PHE A 120 -10.21 1.78 18.88
CA PHE A 120 -10.32 0.34 18.65
C PHE A 120 -11.74 -0.07 18.30
N LYS A 121 -12.74 0.33 19.10
CA LYS A 121 -14.15 0.02 18.85
C LYS A 121 -14.65 0.61 17.51
N LYS A 122 -14.19 1.83 17.17
CA LYS A 122 -14.51 2.43 15.86
C LYS A 122 -13.89 1.61 14.73
N ALA A 123 -12.62 1.20 14.85
CA ALA A 123 -11.94 0.39 13.86
C ALA A 123 -12.57 -0.98 13.68
N GLU A 124 -13.01 -1.63 14.75
CA GLU A 124 -13.77 -2.89 14.71
C GLU A 124 -15.08 -2.73 13.90
N GLN A 125 -15.85 -1.68 14.17
CA GLN A 125 -17.06 -1.39 13.41
C GLN A 125 -16.78 -1.12 11.94
N MET A 126 -15.70 -0.40 11.64
CA MET A 126 -15.26 -0.16 10.26
C MET A 126 -14.85 -1.47 9.58
N HIS A 127 -14.09 -2.33 10.26
CA HIS A 127 -13.73 -3.65 9.76
C HIS A 127 -14.98 -4.45 9.38
N LEU A 128 -15.94 -4.58 10.29
CA LEU A 128 -17.16 -5.34 10.06
C LEU A 128 -17.98 -4.81 8.87
N ARG A 129 -18.02 -3.50 8.70
CA ARG A 129 -18.82 -2.86 7.63
C ARG A 129 -18.12 -2.82 6.27
N LEU A 130 -16.81 -2.64 6.23
CA LEU A 130 -16.08 -2.31 5.00
C LEU A 130 -15.12 -3.40 4.55
N CYS A 131 -14.66 -4.27 5.46
CA CYS A 131 -13.54 -5.18 5.17
C CYS A 131 -13.91 -6.65 5.35
N ALA A 132 -14.72 -7.00 6.36
CA ALA A 132 -14.97 -8.38 6.76
C ALA A 132 -15.59 -9.22 5.63
N GLY A 133 -16.47 -8.63 4.82
CA GLY A 133 -17.13 -9.34 3.72
C GLY A 133 -16.16 -10.00 2.74
N CYS A 134 -15.03 -9.36 2.45
CA CYS A 134 -14.01 -9.90 1.56
C CYS A 134 -12.84 -10.54 2.32
N HIS A 135 -12.47 -9.98 3.49
CA HIS A 135 -11.24 -10.34 4.19
C HIS A 135 -11.41 -11.33 5.35
N SER A 136 -12.61 -11.90 5.50
CA SER A 136 -12.91 -12.95 6.51
C SER A 136 -12.48 -14.38 6.10
N GLY A 137 -11.92 -14.53 4.92
CA GLY A 137 -11.53 -15.86 4.39
C GLY A 137 -12.66 -16.61 3.67
N ALA A 138 -13.86 -16.03 3.56
CA ALA A 138 -15.01 -16.64 2.90
C ALA A 138 -14.88 -16.76 1.36
N MET A 139 -13.84 -16.17 0.77
CA MET A 139 -13.63 -16.12 -0.69
C MET A 139 -12.39 -16.90 -1.13
N ALA A 140 -12.10 -18.04 -0.50
CA ALA A 140 -10.94 -18.87 -0.81
C ALA A 140 -10.93 -19.44 -2.24
N GLU A 141 -12.08 -19.47 -2.89
CA GLU A 141 -12.23 -20.03 -4.27
C GLU A 141 -11.92 -19.01 -5.38
N ASN A 142 -11.69 -17.74 -5.03
CA ASN A 142 -11.34 -16.72 -6.00
C ASN A 142 -9.91 -16.92 -6.53
N ALA A 143 -9.68 -16.55 -7.79
CA ALA A 143 -8.36 -16.61 -8.42
C ALA A 143 -7.29 -15.81 -7.66
N LEU A 144 -7.68 -14.73 -6.98
CA LEU A 144 -6.84 -13.99 -6.05
C LEU A 144 -7.67 -13.67 -4.79
N PRO A 145 -7.74 -14.61 -3.82
CA PRO A 145 -8.52 -14.41 -2.61
C PRO A 145 -7.97 -13.24 -1.80
N ALA A 146 -8.88 -12.49 -1.18
CA ALA A 146 -8.48 -11.41 -0.30
C ALA A 146 -7.76 -11.97 0.94
N PHE A 147 -6.62 -11.38 1.28
CA PHE A 147 -5.87 -11.78 2.48
C PHE A 147 -6.67 -11.52 3.75
N ASN A 148 -6.55 -12.43 4.72
CA ASN A 148 -6.98 -12.13 6.08
C ASN A 148 -6.10 -11.00 6.65
N LEU A 149 -6.70 -9.83 6.91
CA LEU A 149 -5.96 -8.62 7.29
C LEU A 149 -5.25 -8.75 8.65
N PHE A 150 -5.80 -9.52 9.59
CA PHE A 150 -5.14 -9.78 10.89
C PHE A 150 -3.85 -10.58 10.69
N ARG A 151 -3.91 -11.62 9.86
CA ARG A 151 -2.74 -12.44 9.54
C ARG A 151 -1.71 -11.62 8.76
N GLN A 152 -2.15 -10.90 7.74
CA GLN A 152 -1.27 -10.10 6.90
C GLN A 152 -0.56 -8.99 7.69
N SER A 153 -1.28 -8.28 8.57
CA SER A 153 -0.69 -7.21 9.37
C SER A 153 0.48 -7.67 10.25
N ARG A 154 0.53 -8.97 10.59
CA ARG A 154 1.57 -9.58 11.40
C ARG A 154 2.70 -10.22 10.59
N SER A 155 2.41 -10.64 9.35
CA SER A 155 3.39 -11.32 8.50
C SER A 155 4.28 -10.36 7.71
N ILE A 156 3.86 -9.10 7.53
CA ILE A 156 4.62 -8.08 6.80
C ILE A 156 4.99 -6.89 7.70
N SER A 157 5.91 -6.05 7.24
CA SER A 157 6.28 -4.84 7.98
C SER A 157 5.10 -3.90 8.16
N ARG A 158 5.11 -3.10 9.24
CA ARG A 158 4.07 -2.08 9.47
C ARG A 158 3.97 -1.10 8.29
N MET A 159 5.11 -0.73 7.71
CA MET A 159 5.17 0.20 6.60
C MET A 159 4.51 -0.38 5.33
N GLU A 160 4.80 -1.64 5.02
CA GLU A 160 4.16 -2.32 3.90
C GLU A 160 2.66 -2.50 4.13
N PHE A 161 2.25 -2.88 5.35
CA PHE A 161 0.83 -2.99 5.68
C PHE A 161 0.11 -1.66 5.55
N ALA A 162 0.71 -0.56 6.04
CA ALA A 162 0.18 0.79 5.85
C ALA A 162 0.09 1.17 4.36
N ALA A 163 1.10 0.85 3.57
CA ALA A 163 1.08 1.07 2.12
C ALA A 163 -0.07 0.32 1.44
N ARG A 164 -0.31 -0.94 1.83
CA ARG A 164 -1.44 -1.74 1.32
C ARG A 164 -2.79 -1.15 1.75
N MET A 165 -2.91 -0.64 2.95
CA MET A 165 -4.12 0.04 3.42
C MET A 165 -4.36 1.35 2.67
N LEU A 166 -3.31 2.13 2.38
CA LEU A 166 -3.40 3.37 1.60
C LEU A 166 -3.84 3.13 0.14
N THR A 167 -3.38 2.03 -0.47
CA THR A 167 -3.62 1.72 -1.89
C THR A 167 -4.72 0.69 -2.12
N GLY A 168 -5.14 -0.03 -1.10
CA GLY A 168 -5.99 -1.22 -1.22
C GLY A 168 -7.48 -0.94 -1.22
N LEU A 169 -7.93 0.16 -0.64
CA LEU A 169 -9.30 0.61 -0.76
C LEU A 169 -9.43 1.40 -2.07
N ARG A 170 -9.80 0.70 -3.12
CA ARG A 170 -10.17 1.35 -4.38
C ARG A 170 -11.51 2.03 -4.18
N GLY A 171 -11.52 3.37 -4.28
CA GLY A 171 -12.76 4.09 -4.51
C GLY A 171 -13.38 3.64 -5.84
N ASP A 172 -14.66 3.88 -6.01
CA ASP A 172 -15.31 3.75 -7.30
C ASP A 172 -14.96 4.92 -8.24
N GLN A 173 -15.52 4.93 -9.44
CA GLN A 173 -15.30 6.02 -10.40
C GLN A 173 -15.80 7.37 -9.88
N LEU A 174 -16.80 7.38 -8.96
CA LEU A 174 -17.34 8.61 -8.37
C LEU A 174 -16.38 9.25 -7.37
N THR A 175 -15.57 8.44 -6.68
CA THR A 175 -14.57 8.90 -5.71
C THR A 175 -13.21 9.17 -6.35
N SER A 176 -13.10 9.16 -7.68
CA SER A 176 -11.84 9.31 -8.44
C SER A 176 -10.76 8.29 -8.01
N LEU A 177 -11.18 7.11 -7.58
CA LEU A 177 -10.32 6.03 -7.09
C LEU A 177 -9.47 6.43 -5.86
N GLN A 178 -9.87 7.46 -5.14
CA GLN A 178 -9.21 7.87 -3.90
C GLN A 178 -9.59 6.94 -2.76
N ASN A 179 -8.68 6.78 -1.80
CA ASN A 179 -8.99 6.09 -0.56
C ASN A 179 -10.02 6.90 0.23
N PRO A 180 -11.21 6.36 0.52
CA PRO A 180 -12.28 7.10 1.20
C PRO A 180 -12.01 7.31 2.70
N LEU A 181 -10.98 6.66 3.27
CA LEU A 181 -10.67 6.73 4.68
C LEU A 181 -9.70 7.88 4.98
N THR A 182 -9.98 8.59 6.06
CA THR A 182 -9.06 9.58 6.61
C THR A 182 -7.82 8.92 7.22
N ASP A 183 -6.73 9.67 7.37
CA ASP A 183 -5.51 9.21 8.05
C ASP A 183 -5.79 8.67 9.46
N ALA A 184 -6.72 9.28 10.19
CA ALA A 184 -7.13 8.83 11.52
C ALA A 184 -7.83 7.47 11.48
N GLU A 185 -8.68 7.23 10.48
CA GLU A 185 -9.37 5.97 10.27
C GLU A 185 -8.41 4.87 9.82
N LEU A 186 -7.48 5.19 8.92
CA LEU A 186 -6.41 4.28 8.52
C LEU A 186 -5.51 3.90 9.70
N SER A 187 -5.12 4.88 10.52
CA SER A 187 -4.33 4.64 11.73
C SER A 187 -5.05 3.72 12.71
N ALA A 188 -6.34 3.96 12.93
CA ALA A 188 -7.17 3.13 13.79
C ALA A 188 -7.26 1.68 13.28
N LEU A 189 -7.47 1.48 11.97
CA LEU A 189 -7.52 0.16 11.36
C LEU A 189 -6.17 -0.57 11.41
N ILE A 190 -5.07 0.12 11.09
CA ILE A 190 -3.72 -0.47 11.17
C ILE A 190 -3.42 -0.93 12.61
N SER A 191 -3.75 -0.09 13.59
CA SER A 191 -3.59 -0.43 15.01
C SER A 191 -4.50 -1.59 15.43
N PHE A 192 -5.73 -1.61 14.97
CA PHE A 192 -6.71 -2.68 15.23
C PHE A 192 -6.19 -4.03 14.73
N TYR A 193 -5.81 -4.14 13.45
CA TYR A 193 -5.35 -5.41 12.88
C TYR A 193 -4.07 -5.93 13.53
N ARG A 194 -3.18 -5.06 13.98
CA ARG A 194 -1.94 -5.46 14.62
C ARG A 194 -2.08 -5.86 16.09
N ASN A 195 -3.11 -5.35 16.78
CA ASN A 195 -3.27 -5.53 18.22
C ASN A 195 -4.55 -6.28 18.62
N ALA A 196 -5.30 -6.82 17.67
CA ALA A 196 -6.60 -7.44 17.95
C ALA A 196 -6.54 -8.64 18.92
N ASP A 197 -5.43 -9.37 19.00
CA ASP A 197 -5.30 -10.50 19.92
C ASP A 197 -5.32 -10.07 21.40
N HIS A 198 -4.98 -8.82 21.70
CA HIS A 198 -5.07 -8.27 23.04
C HIS A 198 -6.49 -7.86 23.46
N ALA A 199 -7.42 -7.82 22.51
CA ALA A 199 -8.79 -7.39 22.74
C ALA A 199 -9.79 -8.56 22.84
N VAL A 200 -9.46 -9.71 22.27
CA VAL A 200 -10.31 -10.92 22.32
C VAL A 200 -10.10 -11.73 23.61
N SER A 201 -9.07 -11.39 24.39
CA SER A 201 -8.71 -12.07 25.66
C SER A 201 -9.26 -11.36 26.90
N LYS A 202 -10.23 -10.48 26.77
CA LYS A 202 -11.01 -9.85 27.82
C LYS A 202 -12.50 -10.01 27.50
#